data_11e2da504218c8bffd94407160fb123a
#
_entry.id   11e2da504218c8bffd94407160fb123a
#
_cell.length_a   1.000
_cell.length_b   1.000
_cell.length_c   1.000
_cell.angle_alpha   90.00
_cell.angle_beta   90.00
_cell.angle_gamma   90.00
#
_symmetry.space_group_name_H-M   'P 1'
#
loop_
_entity.id
_entity.type
_entity.pdbx_description
1 polymer ?
#
loop_
_entity_poly.entity_id
_entity_poly.type
_entity_poly.pdbx_seq_one_letter_code
_entity_poly.pdbx_strand_id
1 'polypeptide(L)'
;GDVYKRQPVDGALIPDKSATNVAGIAIVGSDMYCVKTTGLKTTLLKTTDYMATKATAVKKDLNWFALGLTKIGNYLYMLAEDHKGYGGSTTIVKLDTKGNQLGTYSINEICPKGALGITAADGTNEKFIIMHYADKSNAGTLTFSVVDWKAAKAASTFTVTNSGFGYTTQLQDIYYHTSFGLFILTNNTFSTLQNRILVVDYHLTDDKGKKYTPCAVINVNKTGEYKQYNLESICMKANHLVLASNVITSDGTAEDKFSVLEGITYSGKTYTFACGFRAGARVPTKVDPNYETTNLGCVSFNGNNTPYFIKQSQDKVAVLGYCKNYMNTSAGVSHFKTFTDGLLGHANGMSCFNGKFFVVAGNNKVVAISSNKEDEEITYTVTPNDNDKSFALKAINYFYEANTALLLSVVDGTLKLYKCAFENEKNVKATYLCTLINAGQPTSQDIFYHNKLGLFVGTSNPHNVSGVTTKITTKNTLLHYNLKKLDDSKLLYPDFGFVTDIPAKDAQGRTYNSFELESVALDQNNKLIAVCNANVKDATHTSGLASTDGFFQYNTLEFITA
;
A
#
# COMPACT_ATOMS: atom_id res chain seq x y z
N GLY A 1 -1.67 -22.72 4.76
CA GLY A 1 -2.50 -21.79 5.52
C GLY A 1 -2.46 -20.42 4.86
N ASP A 2 -3.61 -19.87 4.61
CA ASP A 2 -3.89 -18.71 3.76
C ASP A 2 -3.09 -17.44 4.12
N VAL A 3 -2.12 -17.10 3.32
CA VAL A 3 -1.42 -15.80 3.36
C VAL A 3 -2.37 -14.62 3.07
N TYR A 4 -3.62 -14.88 2.69
CA TYR A 4 -4.55 -13.90 2.14
C TYR A 4 -5.73 -13.52 3.04
N LYS A 5 -5.80 -13.98 4.26
CA LYS A 5 -6.80 -13.48 5.21
C LYS A 5 -6.29 -12.20 5.88
N ARG A 6 -6.22 -11.12 5.14
CA ARG A 6 -5.90 -9.78 5.68
C ARG A 6 -7.15 -8.97 6.04
N GLN A 7 -8.29 -9.64 6.18
CA GLN A 7 -9.42 -9.03 6.89
C GLN A 7 -9.30 -9.37 8.36
N PRO A 8 -9.64 -8.45 9.26
CA PRO A 8 -9.59 -8.72 10.68
C PRO A 8 -10.46 -9.94 11.02
N VAL A 9 -9.90 -10.83 11.80
CA VAL A 9 -10.67 -11.89 12.47
C VAL A 9 -11.28 -11.25 13.71
N ASP A 10 -12.60 -11.29 13.79
CA ASP A 10 -13.33 -10.71 14.92
C ASP A 10 -13.02 -11.46 16.23
N GLY A 11 -12.80 -10.70 17.27
CA GLY A 11 -12.49 -11.15 18.61
C GLY A 11 -13.61 -10.87 19.62
N ALA A 12 -13.22 -10.75 20.89
CA ALA A 12 -14.14 -10.57 22.00
C ALA A 12 -14.83 -9.19 21.99
N LEU A 13 -16.02 -9.12 22.56
CA LEU A 13 -16.79 -7.89 22.72
C LEU A 13 -16.14 -6.93 23.73
N ILE A 14 -16.24 -5.64 23.44
CA ILE A 14 -15.89 -4.54 24.32
C ILE A 14 -17.22 -3.91 24.78
N PRO A 15 -17.81 -4.41 25.87
CA PRO A 15 -19.12 -3.94 26.31
C PRO A 15 -19.02 -2.56 26.93
N ASP A 16 -20.05 -2.09 27.44
CA ASP A 16 -20.45 -0.85 28.06
C ASP A 16 -21.33 -0.05 27.09
N LYS A 17 -22.61 -0.40 27.11
CA LYS A 17 -23.63 0.24 26.26
C LYS A 17 -23.82 1.73 26.55
N SER A 18 -23.37 2.20 27.71
CA SER A 18 -23.39 3.62 28.08
C SER A 18 -22.22 4.39 27.49
N ALA A 19 -21.12 3.69 27.13
CA ALA A 19 -19.95 4.28 26.48
C ALA A 19 -20.03 4.16 24.96
N THR A 20 -19.86 5.25 24.26
CA THR A 20 -20.15 5.34 22.84
C THR A 20 -18.92 5.13 21.95
N ASN A 21 -17.71 5.36 22.47
CA ASN A 21 -16.49 5.35 21.65
C ASN A 21 -15.36 4.57 22.31
N VAL A 22 -14.84 3.59 21.61
CA VAL A 22 -13.52 3.04 21.88
C VAL A 22 -12.47 4.09 21.48
N ALA A 23 -11.54 4.39 22.38
CA ALA A 23 -10.56 5.45 22.15
C ALA A 23 -9.10 4.98 22.24
N GLY A 24 -8.84 3.81 22.78
CA GLY A 24 -7.47 3.30 22.88
C GLY A 24 -7.39 1.87 23.42
N ILE A 25 -6.36 1.14 22.97
CA ILE A 25 -6.02 -0.20 23.47
C ILE A 25 -4.54 -0.33 23.77
N ALA A 26 -4.19 -1.12 24.77
CA ALA A 26 -2.80 -1.45 25.10
C ALA A 26 -2.72 -2.82 25.79
N ILE A 27 -1.60 -3.52 25.60
CA ILE A 27 -1.33 -4.82 26.22
C ILE A 27 -0.28 -4.65 27.32
N VAL A 28 -0.64 -5.06 28.55
CA VAL A 28 0.29 -5.14 29.69
C VAL A 28 0.39 -6.58 30.13
N GLY A 29 1.56 -7.16 30.02
CA GLY A 29 1.73 -8.61 30.21
C GLY A 29 0.91 -9.42 29.19
N SER A 30 -0.01 -10.24 29.68
CA SER A 30 -0.98 -10.98 28.86
C SER A 30 -2.33 -10.28 28.68
N ASP A 31 -2.59 -9.22 29.44
CA ASP A 31 -3.89 -8.57 29.53
C ASP A 31 -4.03 -7.45 28.52
N MET A 32 -5.15 -7.42 27.83
CA MET A 32 -5.56 -6.32 26.94
C MET A 32 -6.39 -5.31 27.75
N TYR A 33 -5.98 -4.07 27.73
CA TYR A 33 -6.69 -2.92 28.27
C TYR A 33 -7.31 -2.10 27.14
N CYS A 34 -8.48 -1.56 27.41
CA CYS A 34 -9.21 -0.69 26.49
C CYS A 34 -9.84 0.46 27.24
N VAL A 35 -9.85 1.65 26.64
CA VAL A 35 -10.59 2.81 27.14
C VAL A 35 -11.77 3.12 26.25
N LYS A 36 -12.95 3.31 26.87
CA LYS A 36 -14.18 3.74 26.20
C LYS A 36 -14.69 5.04 26.82
N THR A 37 -15.20 5.92 25.99
CA THR A 37 -15.72 7.23 26.43
C THR A 37 -17.24 7.27 26.42
N THR A 38 -17.81 7.94 27.42
CA THR A 38 -19.22 8.31 27.50
C THR A 38 -19.32 9.77 27.89
N GLY A 39 -19.79 10.61 26.97
CA GLY A 39 -19.73 12.05 27.21
C GLY A 39 -18.30 12.50 27.46
N LEU A 40 -18.03 13.05 28.64
CA LEU A 40 -16.70 13.55 29.03
C LEU A 40 -15.95 12.62 29.99
N LYS A 41 -16.43 11.39 30.17
CA LYS A 41 -15.85 10.42 31.10
C LYS A 41 -15.38 9.18 30.36
N THR A 42 -14.39 8.51 30.94
CA THR A 42 -13.78 7.31 30.38
C THR A 42 -13.90 6.14 31.35
N THR A 43 -14.19 4.96 30.80
CA THR A 43 -14.11 3.67 31.49
C THR A 43 -12.88 2.92 31.00
N LEU A 44 -12.06 2.43 31.93
CA LEU A 44 -10.99 1.47 31.65
C LEU A 44 -11.55 0.06 31.77
N LEU A 45 -11.42 -0.72 30.68
CA LEU A 45 -11.82 -2.11 30.62
C LEU A 45 -10.59 -3.03 30.43
N LYS A 46 -10.76 -4.30 30.75
CA LYS A 46 -9.72 -5.32 30.62
C LYS A 46 -10.28 -6.66 30.17
N THR A 47 -9.51 -7.39 29.39
CA THR A 47 -9.71 -8.83 29.13
C THR A 47 -8.38 -9.57 29.16
N THR A 48 -8.43 -10.84 29.58
CA THR A 48 -7.28 -11.75 29.55
C THR A 48 -7.12 -12.43 28.19
N ASP A 49 -8.19 -12.47 27.40
CA ASP A 49 -8.18 -13.01 26.04
C ASP A 49 -9.09 -12.17 25.15
N TYR A 50 -8.47 -11.26 24.40
CA TYR A 50 -9.18 -10.34 23.52
C TYR A 50 -9.81 -11.02 22.28
N MET A 51 -9.56 -12.31 22.06
CA MET A 51 -10.23 -13.06 20.99
C MET A 51 -11.47 -13.80 21.47
N ALA A 52 -11.50 -14.20 22.73
CA ALA A 52 -12.57 -15.07 23.26
C ALA A 52 -13.33 -14.51 24.46
N THR A 53 -12.66 -13.69 25.29
CA THR A 53 -13.23 -13.27 26.57
C THR A 53 -13.66 -11.82 26.54
N LYS A 54 -14.96 -11.56 26.72
CA LYS A 54 -15.56 -10.24 26.84
C LYS A 54 -14.81 -9.38 27.86
N ALA A 55 -14.49 -8.13 27.49
CA ALA A 55 -13.83 -7.21 28.38
C ALA A 55 -14.76 -6.77 29.53
N THR A 56 -14.19 -6.52 30.70
CA THR A 56 -14.89 -6.08 31.89
C THR A 56 -14.30 -4.77 32.43
N ALA A 57 -15.15 -3.95 33.05
CA ALA A 57 -14.71 -2.68 33.61
C ALA A 57 -13.77 -2.87 34.80
N VAL A 58 -12.61 -2.23 34.73
CA VAL A 58 -11.64 -2.12 35.81
C VAL A 58 -11.88 -0.86 36.62
N LYS A 59 -12.09 0.27 35.93
CA LYS A 59 -12.34 1.57 36.54
C LYS A 59 -13.33 2.35 35.70
N LYS A 60 -14.40 2.83 36.31
CA LYS A 60 -15.41 3.69 35.68
C LYS A 60 -15.20 5.16 36.05
N ASP A 61 -15.80 6.02 35.28
CA ASP A 61 -15.93 7.45 35.56
C ASP A 61 -14.61 8.22 35.77
N LEU A 62 -13.55 7.82 35.05
CA LEU A 62 -12.35 8.67 34.96
C LEU A 62 -12.74 10.00 34.32
N ASN A 63 -12.43 11.11 35.00
CA ASN A 63 -12.79 12.47 34.56
C ASN A 63 -11.90 12.99 33.42
N TRP A 64 -11.80 12.22 32.36
CA TRP A 64 -11.02 12.50 31.17
C TRP A 64 -11.76 12.05 29.94
N PHE A 65 -11.61 12.79 28.85
CA PHE A 65 -12.04 12.36 27.52
C PHE A 65 -10.85 11.70 26.82
N ALA A 66 -10.84 10.37 26.74
CA ALA A 66 -9.74 9.62 26.16
C ALA A 66 -9.67 9.77 24.63
N LEU A 67 -8.44 9.94 24.13
CA LEU A 67 -8.10 10.02 22.71
C LEU A 67 -7.18 8.89 22.25
N GLY A 68 -6.52 8.20 23.18
CA GLY A 68 -5.61 7.10 22.88
C GLY A 68 -5.09 6.45 24.16
N LEU A 69 -4.50 5.26 24.00
CA LEU A 69 -3.91 4.51 25.12
C LEU A 69 -2.64 3.81 24.63
N THR A 70 -1.60 3.91 25.42
CA THR A 70 -0.37 3.13 25.22
C THR A 70 0.16 2.63 26.57
N LYS A 71 1.23 1.83 26.52
CA LYS A 71 1.86 1.31 27.74
C LYS A 71 3.37 1.45 27.70
N ILE A 72 3.97 1.66 28.86
CA ILE A 72 5.41 1.50 29.09
C ILE A 72 5.60 0.73 30.39
N GLY A 73 6.32 -0.38 30.32
CA GLY A 73 6.40 -1.31 31.43
C GLY A 73 5.04 -1.81 31.87
N ASN A 74 4.72 -1.67 33.15
CA ASN A 74 3.44 -2.08 33.76
C ASN A 74 2.45 -0.91 33.93
N TYR A 75 2.72 0.22 33.30
CA TYR A 75 1.88 1.41 33.40
C TYR A 75 1.16 1.69 32.08
N LEU A 76 -0.05 2.21 32.21
CA LEU A 76 -0.85 2.70 31.10
C LEU A 76 -0.70 4.22 31.01
N TYR A 77 -0.65 4.73 29.79
CA TYR A 77 -0.60 6.16 29.49
C TYR A 77 -1.73 6.50 28.54
N MET A 78 -2.70 7.24 29.07
CA MET A 78 -3.88 7.66 28.33
C MET A 78 -3.67 9.07 27.79
N LEU A 79 -3.73 9.23 26.48
CA LEU A 79 -3.87 10.55 25.88
C LEU A 79 -5.31 10.99 26.09
N ALA A 80 -5.51 12.17 26.63
CA ALA A 80 -6.84 12.64 26.96
C ALA A 80 -6.95 14.16 26.89
N GLU A 81 -8.17 14.63 26.73
CA GLU A 81 -8.53 16.02 26.99
C GLU A 81 -9.17 16.14 28.38
N ASP A 82 -9.10 17.32 28.96
CA ASP A 82 -9.83 17.58 30.17
C ASP A 82 -11.36 17.49 29.90
N HIS A 83 -12.13 17.44 30.99
CA HIS A 83 -13.60 17.24 30.93
C HIS A 83 -14.38 18.34 30.21
N LYS A 84 -13.73 19.24 29.49
CA LYS A 84 -14.38 20.28 28.64
C LYS A 84 -14.64 19.80 27.23
N GLY A 85 -14.24 18.56 26.89
CA GLY A 85 -14.48 17.95 25.57
C GLY A 85 -13.49 18.42 24.50
N TYR A 86 -13.88 18.26 23.25
CA TYR A 86 -13.05 18.63 22.11
C TYR A 86 -12.60 20.08 22.17
N GLY A 87 -11.30 20.30 22.23
CA GLY A 87 -10.67 21.61 22.37
C GLY A 87 -10.28 21.95 23.80
N GLY A 88 -10.38 21.01 24.74
CA GLY A 88 -9.77 21.09 26.05
C GLY A 88 -8.24 20.93 26.03
N SER A 89 -7.62 21.05 27.17
CA SER A 89 -6.17 20.89 27.31
C SER A 89 -5.77 19.43 27.12
N THR A 90 -4.86 19.18 26.18
CA THR A 90 -4.35 17.83 25.93
C THR A 90 -3.35 17.41 27.02
N THR A 91 -3.59 16.25 27.60
CA THR A 91 -2.84 15.73 28.74
C THR A 91 -2.56 14.24 28.55
N ILE A 92 -1.37 13.80 28.96
CA ILE A 92 -1.07 12.39 29.14
C ILE A 92 -1.31 12.03 30.60
N VAL A 93 -2.18 11.06 30.83
CA VAL A 93 -2.55 10.57 32.16
C VAL A 93 -1.91 9.22 32.41
N LYS A 94 -1.02 9.14 33.40
CA LYS A 94 -0.40 7.88 33.79
C LYS A 94 -1.31 7.13 34.77
N LEU A 95 -1.59 5.89 34.49
CA LEU A 95 -2.43 5.00 35.28
C LEU A 95 -1.69 3.72 35.66
N ASP A 96 -2.03 3.14 36.78
CA ASP A 96 -1.72 1.75 37.07
C ASP A 96 -2.73 0.82 36.37
N THR A 97 -2.50 -0.48 36.44
CA THR A 97 -3.40 -1.51 35.85
C THR A 97 -4.75 -1.65 36.57
N LYS A 98 -4.93 -0.97 37.70
CA LYS A 98 -6.21 -0.86 38.44
C LYS A 98 -6.98 0.42 38.07
N GLY A 99 -6.40 1.26 37.20
CA GLY A 99 -6.99 2.52 36.79
C GLY A 99 -6.78 3.68 37.80
N ASN A 100 -5.88 3.53 38.75
CA ASN A 100 -5.54 4.64 39.64
C ASN A 100 -4.60 5.61 38.92
N GLN A 101 -4.94 6.89 38.98
CA GLN A 101 -4.11 7.95 38.38
C GLN A 101 -2.84 8.16 39.22
N LEU A 102 -1.69 8.02 38.59
CA LEU A 102 -0.37 8.17 39.20
C LEU A 102 0.29 9.52 38.87
N GLY A 103 -0.15 10.16 37.82
CA GLY A 103 0.37 11.45 37.39
C GLY A 103 -0.27 11.95 36.10
N THR A 104 -0.03 13.22 35.82
CA THR A 104 -0.49 13.89 34.61
C THR A 104 0.64 14.70 34.00
N TYR A 105 0.60 14.88 32.70
CA TYR A 105 1.53 15.69 31.94
C TYR A 105 0.78 16.42 30.82
N SER A 106 0.62 17.74 31.00
CA SER A 106 0.02 18.57 29.94
C SER A 106 0.99 18.74 28.78
N ILE A 107 0.55 18.45 27.60
CA ILE A 107 1.29 18.62 26.34
C ILE A 107 0.68 19.72 25.45
N ASN A 108 -0.12 20.58 26.05
CA ASN A 108 -0.85 21.62 25.33
C ASN A 108 0.06 22.62 24.60
N GLU A 109 1.24 22.89 25.12
CA GLU A 109 2.22 23.75 24.47
C GLU A 109 2.92 23.05 23.27
N ILE A 110 3.01 21.72 23.32
CA ILE A 110 3.57 20.92 22.24
C ILE A 110 2.53 20.69 21.15
N CYS A 111 1.28 20.48 21.53
CA CYS A 111 0.16 20.18 20.64
C CYS A 111 -0.99 21.18 20.83
N PRO A 112 -0.77 22.48 20.54
CA PRO A 112 -1.74 23.54 20.88
C PRO A 112 -3.05 23.47 20.09
N LYS A 113 -3.08 22.67 19.03
CA LYS A 113 -4.27 22.43 18.20
C LYS A 113 -4.96 21.11 18.49
N GLY A 114 -4.53 20.40 19.54
CA GLY A 114 -5.04 19.10 19.96
C GLY A 114 -4.22 17.94 19.40
N ALA A 115 -4.21 16.85 20.14
CA ALA A 115 -3.57 15.60 19.76
C ALA A 115 -4.62 14.57 19.32
N LEU A 116 -4.19 13.58 18.54
CA LEU A 116 -5.05 12.60 17.89
C LEU A 116 -4.72 11.16 18.29
N GLY A 117 -3.47 10.89 18.66
CA GLY A 117 -3.03 9.55 19.02
C GLY A 117 -1.70 9.57 19.75
N ILE A 118 -1.45 8.50 20.49
CA ILE A 118 -0.24 8.30 21.30
C ILE A 118 0.27 6.88 21.14
N THR A 119 1.58 6.74 21.04
CA THR A 119 2.25 5.44 21.14
C THR A 119 3.54 5.57 21.95
N ALA A 120 3.93 4.52 22.65
CA ALA A 120 5.25 4.44 23.23
C ALA A 120 6.31 4.44 22.12
N ALA A 121 7.36 5.25 22.29
CA ALA A 121 8.47 5.30 21.35
C ALA A 121 9.64 4.39 21.77
N ASP A 122 9.79 4.19 23.08
CA ASP A 122 10.83 3.34 23.65
C ASP A 122 10.23 2.57 24.83
N GLY A 123 10.48 1.25 24.86
CA GLY A 123 9.96 0.37 25.91
C GLY A 123 10.66 0.50 27.27
N THR A 124 11.80 1.20 27.35
CA THR A 124 12.60 1.36 28.57
C THR A 124 12.50 2.75 29.17
N ASN A 125 12.25 3.77 28.38
CA ASN A 125 12.11 5.14 28.80
C ASN A 125 10.67 5.64 28.64
N GLU A 126 10.24 6.58 29.47
CA GLU A 126 8.93 7.23 29.34
C GLU A 126 8.97 8.24 28.18
N LYS A 127 9.03 7.71 26.95
CA LYS A 127 9.11 8.46 25.70
C LYS A 127 7.95 8.06 24.79
N PHE A 128 7.31 9.05 24.18
CA PHE A 128 6.11 8.88 23.37
C PHE A 128 6.27 9.53 22.00
N ILE A 129 5.54 9.02 21.04
CA ILE A 129 5.22 9.70 19.79
C ILE A 129 3.77 10.14 19.88
N ILE A 130 3.52 11.42 19.65
CA ILE A 130 2.20 12.04 19.65
C ILE A 130 1.86 12.48 18.23
N MET A 131 0.75 12.02 17.71
CA MET A 131 0.16 12.50 16.44
C MET A 131 -0.73 13.70 16.74
N HIS A 132 -0.51 14.80 16.03
CA HIS A 132 -1.29 16.02 16.24
C HIS A 132 -1.40 16.87 14.98
N TYR A 133 -2.30 17.84 14.98
CA TYR A 133 -2.41 18.81 13.90
C TYR A 133 -1.35 19.91 14.03
N ALA A 134 -0.67 20.21 12.93
CA ALA A 134 0.15 21.42 12.83
C ALA A 134 -0.74 22.68 12.70
N ASP A 135 -1.81 22.55 11.92
CA ASP A 135 -2.85 23.56 11.74
C ASP A 135 -4.17 22.82 11.47
N LYS A 136 -5.26 23.29 12.07
CA LYS A 136 -6.60 22.70 11.87
C LYS A 136 -7.06 22.73 10.40
N SER A 137 -6.47 23.57 9.57
CA SER A 137 -6.81 23.73 8.17
C SER A 137 -6.02 22.82 7.21
N ASN A 138 -4.93 22.17 7.67
CA ASN A 138 -4.04 21.41 6.78
C ASN A 138 -4.26 19.90 6.90
N ALA A 139 -5.30 19.40 6.24
CA ALA A 139 -5.64 17.98 6.21
C ALA A 139 -4.63 17.10 5.44
N GLY A 140 -3.66 17.69 4.72
CA GLY A 140 -2.72 16.96 3.87
C GLY A 140 -1.41 16.55 4.55
N THR A 141 -1.07 17.13 5.70
CA THR A 141 0.19 16.85 6.41
C THR A 141 -0.06 16.62 7.89
N LEU A 142 0.41 15.50 8.40
CA LEU A 142 0.34 15.12 9.79
C LEU A 142 1.64 15.47 10.49
N THR A 143 1.55 16.04 11.68
CA THR A 143 2.71 16.34 12.50
C THR A 143 2.81 15.36 13.65
N PHE A 144 4.01 14.93 13.92
CA PHE A 144 4.35 14.01 15.01
C PHE A 144 5.41 14.64 15.87
N SER A 145 5.23 14.56 17.19
CA SER A 145 6.20 15.02 18.17
C SER A 145 6.68 13.86 19.02
N VAL A 146 7.99 13.73 19.16
CA VAL A 146 8.61 12.79 20.10
C VAL A 146 8.82 13.54 21.42
N VAL A 147 8.22 13.05 22.49
CA VAL A 147 8.22 13.72 23.79
C VAL A 147 8.64 12.79 24.90
N ASP A 148 9.50 13.27 25.79
CA ASP A 148 9.81 12.60 27.05
C ASP A 148 8.79 12.99 28.10
N TRP A 149 8.52 12.09 29.05
CA TRP A 149 7.60 12.34 30.16
C TRP A 149 7.98 13.62 30.93
N LYS A 150 7.02 14.54 31.01
CA LYS A 150 7.18 15.86 31.65
C LYS A 150 8.22 16.78 31.01
N ALA A 151 8.67 16.56 29.80
CA ALA A 151 9.55 17.49 29.11
C ALA A 151 8.81 18.77 28.70
N ALA A 152 9.44 19.91 28.80
CA ALA A 152 8.81 21.19 28.44
C ALA A 152 8.61 21.38 26.93
N LYS A 153 9.30 20.58 26.10
CA LYS A 153 9.24 20.64 24.62
C LYS A 153 9.48 19.28 24.00
N ALA A 154 9.08 19.14 22.78
CA ALA A 154 9.39 17.94 22.00
C ALA A 154 10.90 17.78 21.79
N ALA A 155 11.39 16.56 21.92
CA ALA A 155 12.78 16.20 21.60
C ALA A 155 13.04 16.29 20.09
N SER A 156 12.06 15.88 19.28
CA SER A 156 12.08 16.01 17.83
C SER A 156 10.67 16.06 17.27
N THR A 157 10.54 16.52 16.02
CA THR A 157 9.29 16.53 15.27
C THR A 157 9.55 16.00 13.86
N PHE A 158 8.55 15.36 13.27
CA PHE A 158 8.56 14.96 11.88
C PHE A 158 7.15 15.08 11.28
N THR A 159 7.05 15.02 9.97
CA THR A 159 5.77 15.11 9.27
C THR A 159 5.55 13.92 8.36
N VAL A 160 4.30 13.54 8.18
CA VAL A 160 3.87 12.52 7.23
C VAL A 160 2.85 13.15 6.28
N THR A 161 3.12 13.07 4.99
CA THR A 161 2.18 13.54 3.98
C THR A 161 1.09 12.49 3.77
N ASN A 162 -0.16 12.93 3.78
CA ASN A 162 -1.32 12.06 3.47
C ASN A 162 -1.52 11.87 1.95
N SER A 163 -0.60 12.35 1.12
CA SER A 163 -0.69 12.24 -0.33
C SER A 163 -0.24 10.86 -0.81
N GLY A 164 -0.96 10.28 -1.74
CA GLY A 164 -0.62 9.01 -2.38
C GLY A 164 -1.74 7.99 -2.40
N PHE A 165 -2.68 8.05 -1.45
CA PHE A 165 -3.82 7.14 -1.37
C PHE A 165 -5.18 7.83 -1.53
N GLY A 166 -5.19 9.13 -1.90
CA GLY A 166 -6.35 9.87 -2.42
C GLY A 166 -7.58 9.88 -1.53
N TYR A 167 -7.43 10.07 -0.22
CA TYR A 167 -8.57 10.13 0.67
C TYR A 167 -8.39 11.17 1.78
N THR A 168 -9.48 11.78 2.16
CA THR A 168 -9.59 12.53 3.40
C THR A 168 -10.26 11.66 4.43
N THR A 169 -9.61 11.38 5.52
CA THR A 169 -10.14 10.49 6.54
C THR A 169 -9.97 11.07 7.91
N GLN A 170 -10.73 10.55 8.83
CA GLN A 170 -10.50 10.79 10.23
C GLN A 170 -9.31 9.93 10.69
N LEU A 171 -8.38 10.59 11.36
CA LEU A 171 -7.25 9.96 12.02
C LEU A 171 -7.70 9.50 13.39
N GLN A 172 -7.37 8.27 13.75
CA GLN A 172 -7.87 7.69 14.99
C GLN A 172 -6.77 7.37 15.99
N ASP A 173 -5.74 6.66 15.58
CA ASP A 173 -4.71 6.18 16.50
C ASP A 173 -3.39 5.89 15.78
N ILE A 174 -2.34 5.68 16.55
CA ILE A 174 -1.01 5.30 16.05
C ILE A 174 -0.40 4.19 16.91
N TYR A 175 0.46 3.41 16.29
CA TYR A 175 1.30 2.44 16.98
C TYR A 175 2.70 2.42 16.38
N TYR A 176 3.72 2.49 17.22
CA TYR A 176 5.12 2.41 16.82
C TYR A 176 5.73 1.07 17.20
N HIS A 177 6.42 0.44 16.27
CA HIS A 177 7.20 -0.77 16.50
C HIS A 177 8.61 -0.57 15.97
N THR A 178 9.61 -0.92 16.78
CA THR A 178 11.03 -0.67 16.46
C THR A 178 11.50 -1.32 15.15
N SER A 179 10.94 -2.48 14.79
CA SER A 179 11.28 -3.20 13.55
C SER A 179 10.40 -2.84 12.37
N PHE A 180 9.11 -2.50 12.59
CA PHE A 180 8.14 -2.26 11.51
C PHE A 180 7.94 -0.79 11.16
N GLY A 181 8.30 0.12 12.06
CA GLY A 181 8.02 1.54 11.90
C GLY A 181 6.70 1.98 12.53
N LEU A 182 6.10 3.03 11.97
CA LEU A 182 4.90 3.68 12.50
C LEU A 182 3.65 3.25 11.71
N PHE A 183 2.63 2.79 12.43
CA PHE A 183 1.29 2.52 11.90
C PHE A 183 0.37 3.68 12.24
N ILE A 184 -0.37 4.20 11.25
CA ILE A 184 -1.35 5.27 11.42
C ILE A 184 -2.71 4.73 11.03
N LEU A 185 -3.63 4.71 11.98
CA LEU A 185 -4.98 4.22 11.80
C LEU A 185 -5.90 5.36 11.36
N THR A 186 -6.62 5.13 10.28
CA THR A 186 -7.59 6.06 9.74
C THR A 186 -8.91 5.36 9.46
N ASN A 187 -10.02 6.07 9.63
CA ASN A 187 -11.29 5.60 9.11
C ASN A 187 -11.93 6.64 8.19
N ASN A 188 -12.89 6.22 7.41
CA ASN A 188 -13.67 7.10 6.59
C ASN A 188 -15.00 7.36 7.30
N THR A 189 -15.29 8.63 7.55
CA THR A 189 -16.46 9.06 8.33
C THR A 189 -17.67 8.14 8.29
N PHE A 190 -18.22 7.83 9.40
CA PHE A 190 -19.47 7.18 9.86
C PHE A 190 -20.39 6.44 8.85
N SER A 191 -20.20 6.61 7.55
CA SER A 191 -21.09 6.04 6.51
C SER A 191 -20.41 4.98 5.63
N THR A 192 -19.12 4.72 5.81
CA THR A 192 -18.41 3.77 4.95
C THR A 192 -17.68 2.73 5.78
N LEU A 193 -17.65 1.51 5.26
CA LEU A 193 -16.93 0.38 5.85
C LEU A 193 -15.43 0.42 5.54
N GLN A 194 -14.92 1.56 5.05
CA GLN A 194 -13.55 1.73 4.61
C GLN A 194 -12.67 2.27 5.74
N ASN A 195 -11.72 1.44 6.13
CA ASN A 195 -10.69 1.79 7.10
C ASN A 195 -9.33 1.54 6.47
N ARG A 196 -8.33 2.30 6.91
CA ARG A 196 -6.96 2.17 6.41
C ARG A 196 -5.95 2.24 7.53
N ILE A 197 -4.91 1.44 7.40
CA ILE A 197 -3.72 1.51 8.23
C ILE A 197 -2.58 1.92 7.31
N LEU A 198 -2.05 3.10 7.53
CA LEU A 198 -0.85 3.57 6.83
C LEU A 198 0.38 3.06 7.56
N VAL A 199 1.36 2.61 6.82
CA VAL A 199 2.67 2.20 7.35
C VAL A 199 3.71 3.21 6.91
N VAL A 200 4.47 3.73 7.86
CA VAL A 200 5.54 4.69 7.62
C VAL A 200 6.85 4.08 8.11
N ASP A 201 7.84 4.05 7.24
CA ASP A 201 9.19 3.59 7.56
C ASP A 201 9.93 4.65 8.38
N TYR A 202 9.45 4.86 9.61
CA TYR A 202 10.02 5.77 10.59
C TYR A 202 10.67 4.97 11.71
N HIS A 203 11.89 5.33 12.06
CA HIS A 203 12.61 4.80 13.20
C HIS A 203 13.06 5.93 14.13
N LEU A 204 13.03 5.70 15.44
CA LEU A 204 13.30 6.72 16.47
C LEU A 204 14.71 7.36 16.34
N THR A 205 15.63 6.68 15.70
CA THR A 205 17.01 7.14 15.43
C THR A 205 17.09 8.11 14.24
N ASP A 206 16.00 8.29 13.51
CA ASP A 206 15.95 9.15 12.34
C ASP A 206 16.12 10.62 12.70
N ASP A 207 16.67 11.39 11.75
CA ASP A 207 16.95 12.80 11.97
C ASP A 207 15.70 13.65 12.20
N LYS A 208 15.89 14.72 12.93
CA LYS A 208 14.85 15.72 13.21
C LYS A 208 14.37 16.40 11.94
N GLY A 209 13.07 16.70 11.89
CA GLY A 209 12.47 17.50 10.83
C GLY A 209 12.29 16.79 9.50
N LYS A 210 12.51 15.49 9.42
CA LYS A 210 12.26 14.71 8.20
C LYS A 210 10.78 14.71 7.81
N LYS A 211 10.57 14.61 6.51
CA LYS A 211 9.25 14.41 5.90
C LYS A 211 9.17 12.98 5.39
N TYR A 212 8.10 12.29 5.77
CA TYR A 212 7.84 10.91 5.38
C TYR A 212 6.62 10.82 4.49
N THR A 213 6.60 9.78 3.70
CA THR A 213 5.43 9.33 2.96
C THR A 213 5.12 7.90 3.39
N PRO A 214 3.85 7.52 3.55
CA PRO A 214 3.53 6.12 3.81
C PRO A 214 4.15 5.21 2.76
N CYS A 215 4.80 4.15 3.19
CA CYS A 215 5.40 3.14 2.31
C CYS A 215 4.41 2.01 1.97
N ALA A 216 3.36 1.84 2.78
CA ALA A 216 2.30 0.87 2.54
C ALA A 216 0.96 1.34 3.08
N VAL A 217 -0.12 0.79 2.55
CA VAL A 217 -1.47 0.93 3.09
C VAL A 217 -2.12 -0.44 3.19
N ILE A 218 -2.79 -0.68 4.32
CA ILE A 218 -3.60 -1.87 4.53
C ILE A 218 -5.05 -1.39 4.56
N ASN A 219 -5.88 -1.87 3.61
CA ASN A 219 -7.30 -1.58 3.62
C ASN A 219 -8.04 -2.63 4.43
N VAL A 220 -8.88 -2.16 5.34
CA VAL A 220 -9.70 -3.00 6.19
C VAL A 220 -11.16 -2.71 5.88
N ASN A 221 -11.74 -3.52 5.01
CA ASN A 221 -13.13 -3.38 4.57
C ASN A 221 -13.93 -4.57 5.06
N LYS A 222 -14.93 -4.33 5.89
CA LYS A 222 -15.90 -5.32 6.34
C LYS A 222 -17.24 -5.03 5.66
N THR A 223 -17.55 -5.76 4.61
CA THR A 223 -18.80 -5.65 3.85
C THR A 223 -19.75 -6.79 4.18
N GLY A 224 -21.05 -6.55 4.10
CA GLY A 224 -22.09 -7.57 4.17
C GLY A 224 -22.62 -7.89 5.57
N GLU A 225 -21.78 -7.93 6.59
CA GLU A 225 -22.17 -8.28 7.97
C GLU A 225 -22.48 -7.06 8.84
N TYR A 226 -22.02 -5.87 8.43
CA TYR A 226 -22.04 -4.67 9.24
C TYR A 226 -22.65 -3.48 8.49
N LYS A 227 -23.37 -2.64 9.22
CA LYS A 227 -23.72 -1.28 8.79
C LYS A 227 -22.60 -0.29 9.02
N GLN A 228 -21.83 -0.50 10.11
CA GLN A 228 -20.70 0.32 10.48
C GLN A 228 -19.59 -0.57 11.04
N TYR A 229 -18.38 -0.34 10.59
CA TYR A 229 -17.17 -0.95 11.13
C TYR A 229 -16.05 0.08 11.09
N ASN A 230 -15.88 0.82 12.18
CA ASN A 230 -14.88 1.88 12.28
C ASN A 230 -13.75 1.44 13.18
N LEU A 231 -12.55 1.38 12.62
CA LEU A 231 -11.34 1.16 13.40
C LEU A 231 -11.04 2.39 14.25
N GLU A 232 -10.84 2.19 15.54
CA GLU A 232 -10.63 3.27 16.50
C GLU A 232 -9.28 3.20 17.20
N SER A 233 -8.72 2.01 17.37
CA SER A 233 -7.42 1.86 18.04
C SER A 233 -6.63 0.67 17.54
N ILE A 234 -5.31 0.74 17.73
CA ILE A 234 -4.35 -0.22 17.22
C ILE A 234 -3.24 -0.48 18.23
N CYS A 235 -2.87 -1.75 18.39
CA CYS A 235 -1.62 -2.17 19.03
C CYS A 235 -1.10 -3.46 18.37
N MET A 236 -0.03 -4.01 18.89
CA MET A 236 0.57 -5.24 18.34
C MET A 236 0.85 -6.25 19.43
N LYS A 237 0.59 -7.52 19.15
CA LYS A 237 1.01 -8.66 19.96
C LYS A 237 1.57 -9.76 19.07
N ALA A 238 2.75 -10.25 19.39
CA ALA A 238 3.41 -11.34 18.66
C ALA A 238 3.39 -11.14 17.13
N ASN A 239 3.69 -9.92 16.68
CA ASN A 239 3.69 -9.50 15.27
C ASN A 239 2.31 -9.54 14.56
N HIS A 240 1.23 -9.61 15.30
CA HIS A 240 -0.13 -9.40 14.79
C HIS A 240 -0.63 -8.02 15.20
N LEU A 241 -1.24 -7.29 14.27
CA LEU A 241 -1.97 -6.08 14.63
C LEU A 241 -3.27 -6.45 15.32
N VAL A 242 -3.45 -5.91 16.51
CA VAL A 242 -4.72 -6.01 17.25
C VAL A 242 -5.43 -4.68 17.13
N LEU A 243 -6.69 -4.73 16.78
CA LEU A 243 -7.53 -3.59 16.48
C LEU A 243 -8.72 -3.56 17.44
N ALA A 244 -9.23 -2.38 17.73
CA ALA A 244 -10.51 -2.20 18.38
C ALA A 244 -11.40 -1.33 17.51
N SER A 245 -12.68 -1.66 17.41
CA SER A 245 -13.60 -1.07 16.45
C SER A 245 -14.93 -0.72 17.09
N ASN A 246 -15.48 0.43 16.69
CA ASN A 246 -16.90 0.75 16.88
C ASN A 246 -17.70 0.07 15.77
N VAL A 247 -18.61 -0.79 16.13
CA VAL A 247 -19.32 -1.68 15.20
C VAL A 247 -20.84 -1.56 15.38
N ILE A 248 -21.55 -1.46 14.24
CA ILE A 248 -22.99 -1.64 14.17
C ILE A 248 -23.24 -2.77 13.18
N THR A 249 -23.87 -3.82 13.67
CA THR A 249 -24.24 -4.99 12.87
C THR A 249 -25.37 -4.66 11.88
N SER A 250 -25.62 -5.52 10.93
CA SER A 250 -26.65 -5.32 9.89
C SER A 250 -28.05 -5.16 10.44
N ASP A 251 -28.35 -5.73 11.62
CA ASP A 251 -29.62 -5.55 12.33
C ASP A 251 -29.70 -4.25 13.18
N GLY A 252 -28.59 -3.48 13.24
CA GLY A 252 -28.52 -2.22 13.97
C GLY A 252 -28.02 -2.35 15.42
N THR A 253 -27.56 -3.51 15.85
CA THR A 253 -27.00 -3.71 17.19
C THR A 253 -25.58 -3.15 17.29
N ALA A 254 -25.28 -2.35 18.32
CA ALA A 254 -23.93 -1.89 18.61
C ALA A 254 -23.13 -3.01 19.32
N GLU A 255 -22.04 -3.44 18.71
CA GLU A 255 -21.20 -4.54 19.19
C GLU A 255 -19.71 -4.22 19.03
N ASP A 256 -19.25 -3.20 19.74
CA ASP A 256 -17.82 -2.86 19.71
C ASP A 256 -16.97 -4.07 20.10
N LYS A 257 -15.89 -4.29 19.36
CA LYS A 257 -15.11 -5.51 19.52
C LYS A 257 -13.63 -5.32 19.21
N PHE A 258 -12.84 -6.26 19.73
CA PHE A 258 -11.48 -6.49 19.27
C PHE A 258 -11.48 -7.28 17.96
N SER A 259 -10.40 -7.13 17.22
CA SER A 259 -10.10 -7.99 16.08
C SER A 259 -8.60 -8.12 15.89
N VAL A 260 -8.18 -9.15 15.16
CA VAL A 260 -6.78 -9.39 14.81
C VAL A 260 -6.63 -9.35 13.31
N LEU A 261 -5.67 -8.56 12.84
CA LEU A 261 -5.22 -8.59 11.48
C LEU A 261 -4.02 -9.54 11.39
N GLU A 262 -4.27 -10.75 10.90
CA GLU A 262 -3.25 -11.76 10.71
C GLU A 262 -2.40 -11.49 9.46
N GLY A 263 -1.14 -11.96 9.44
CA GLY A 263 -0.31 -12.01 8.25
C GLY A 263 0.65 -10.87 8.05
N ILE A 264 1.02 -10.13 9.11
CA ILE A 264 2.14 -9.17 9.07
C ILE A 264 3.48 -9.91 9.19
N THR A 265 3.50 -11.07 9.80
CA THR A 265 4.65 -11.96 9.78
C THR A 265 4.50 -13.03 8.70
N TYR A 266 5.57 -13.18 7.98
CA TYR A 266 5.68 -14.15 6.93
C TYR A 266 6.79 -15.15 7.29
N SER A 267 6.45 -16.45 7.37
CA SER A 267 7.33 -17.58 7.71
C SER A 267 8.45 -17.28 8.71
N GLY A 268 8.12 -16.65 9.85
CA GLY A 268 9.08 -16.31 10.91
C GLY A 268 10.03 -15.16 10.58
N LYS A 269 9.92 -14.54 9.41
CA LYS A 269 10.68 -13.33 9.06
C LYS A 269 9.83 -12.09 9.27
N THR A 270 10.42 -11.09 9.88
CA THR A 270 9.83 -9.78 10.12
C THR A 270 9.67 -9.05 8.78
N TYR A 271 8.45 -8.63 8.44
CA TYR A 271 8.23 -7.72 7.32
C TYR A 271 8.78 -6.34 7.67
N THR A 272 9.71 -5.87 6.86
CA THR A 272 9.97 -4.45 6.76
C THR A 272 9.13 -3.93 5.59
N PHE A 273 8.23 -2.99 5.85
CA PHE A 273 7.38 -2.37 4.82
C PHE A 273 8.11 -1.31 3.99
N ALA A 274 9.41 -1.17 4.16
CA ALA A 274 10.24 -0.31 3.33
C ALA A 274 10.33 -0.90 1.93
N CYS A 275 9.57 -0.36 1.00
CA CYS A 275 9.52 -0.80 -0.39
C CYS A 275 10.40 0.07 -1.27
N GLY A 276 11.70 0.08 -1.00
CA GLY A 276 12.68 0.65 -1.92
C GLY A 276 12.95 -0.28 -3.10
N PHE A 277 13.40 0.28 -4.22
CA PHE A 277 13.89 -0.49 -5.35
C PHE A 277 15.42 -0.70 -5.25
N ARG A 278 15.84 -1.90 -5.58
CA ARG A 278 17.23 -2.19 -5.91
C ARG A 278 17.41 -2.23 -7.42
N ALA A 279 18.27 -1.37 -7.96
CA ALA A 279 18.55 -1.33 -9.39
C ALA A 279 19.24 -2.63 -9.86
N GLY A 280 18.82 -3.09 -11.02
CA GLY A 280 19.44 -4.17 -11.80
C GLY A 280 20.07 -3.68 -13.09
N ALA A 281 20.03 -4.51 -14.13
CA ALA A 281 20.57 -4.22 -15.44
C ALA A 281 19.82 -3.06 -16.11
N ARG A 282 20.57 -2.23 -16.82
CA ARG A 282 19.99 -1.16 -17.65
C ARG A 282 19.51 -1.68 -18.98
N VAL A 283 18.47 -1.06 -19.49
CA VAL A 283 17.99 -1.27 -20.85
C VAL A 283 18.33 -0.02 -21.68
N PRO A 284 19.37 -0.07 -22.53
CA PRO A 284 19.83 1.10 -23.28
C PRO A 284 18.80 1.54 -24.31
N THR A 285 18.97 2.75 -24.84
CA THR A 285 18.14 3.28 -25.93
C THR A 285 18.34 2.52 -27.24
N LYS A 286 19.49 1.89 -27.42
CA LYS A 286 19.84 1.07 -28.59
C LYS A 286 20.03 -0.39 -28.21
N VAL A 287 18.93 -1.08 -27.97
CA VAL A 287 18.93 -2.55 -27.82
C VAL A 287 19.15 -3.22 -29.17
N ASP A 288 18.51 -2.71 -30.22
CA ASP A 288 18.87 -2.94 -31.61
C ASP A 288 19.77 -1.79 -32.08
N PRO A 289 20.98 -2.04 -32.60
CA PRO A 289 21.91 -0.97 -33.02
C PRO A 289 21.33 -0.01 -34.06
N ASN A 290 20.38 -0.46 -34.86
CA ASN A 290 19.79 0.31 -35.95
C ASN A 290 18.64 1.23 -35.53
N TYR A 291 18.09 1.03 -34.32
CA TYR A 291 16.89 1.75 -33.87
C TYR A 291 17.08 2.31 -32.46
N GLU A 292 16.66 3.52 -32.29
CA GLU A 292 16.61 4.18 -30.97
C GLU A 292 15.22 4.08 -30.37
N THR A 293 15.14 3.52 -29.17
CA THR A 293 13.90 3.35 -28.41
C THR A 293 14.01 4.00 -27.02
N THR A 294 12.99 4.71 -26.61
CA THR A 294 13.05 5.59 -25.43
C THR A 294 12.10 5.18 -24.30
N ASN A 295 11.09 4.36 -24.58
CA ASN A 295 10.08 3.96 -23.60
C ASN A 295 10.12 2.44 -23.36
N LEU A 296 10.46 2.05 -22.13
CA LEU A 296 10.45 0.66 -21.67
C LEU A 296 9.04 0.33 -21.14
N GLY A 297 8.26 -0.43 -21.91
CA GLY A 297 6.81 -0.55 -21.68
C GLY A 297 6.37 -1.75 -20.86
N CYS A 298 7.05 -2.90 -20.98
CA CYS A 298 6.58 -4.13 -20.31
C CYS A 298 7.68 -5.18 -20.09
N VAL A 299 7.41 -6.10 -19.17
CA VAL A 299 8.27 -7.25 -18.84
C VAL A 299 7.44 -8.52 -18.64
N SER A 300 7.99 -9.66 -19.01
CA SER A 300 7.49 -10.98 -18.63
C SER A 300 8.61 -11.99 -18.57
N PHE A 301 8.56 -12.90 -17.62
CA PHE A 301 9.50 -14.02 -17.52
C PHE A 301 9.04 -15.17 -18.41
N ASN A 302 9.97 -15.77 -19.15
CA ASN A 302 9.71 -17.03 -19.84
C ASN A 302 9.86 -18.22 -18.88
N GLY A 303 9.57 -19.43 -19.37
CA GLY A 303 9.66 -20.67 -18.58
C GLY A 303 11.06 -20.98 -18.02
N ASN A 304 12.09 -20.32 -18.52
CA ASN A 304 13.49 -20.48 -18.07
C ASN A 304 13.96 -19.35 -17.13
N ASN A 305 13.03 -18.64 -16.52
CA ASN A 305 13.29 -17.49 -15.65
C ASN A 305 14.14 -16.39 -16.30
N THR A 306 14.01 -16.21 -17.58
CA THR A 306 14.64 -15.08 -18.28
C THR A 306 13.60 -14.02 -18.54
N PRO A 307 13.77 -12.78 -18.06
CA PRO A 307 12.85 -11.70 -18.37
C PRO A 307 13.08 -11.20 -19.79
N TYR A 308 11.99 -11.11 -20.51
CA TYR A 308 11.88 -10.42 -21.79
C TYR A 308 11.20 -9.08 -21.55
N PHE A 309 11.60 -8.09 -22.30
CA PHE A 309 11.05 -6.74 -22.23
C PHE A 309 10.78 -6.18 -23.62
N ILE A 310 9.88 -5.21 -23.70
CA ILE A 310 9.69 -4.42 -24.91
C ILE A 310 10.05 -2.97 -24.60
N LYS A 311 10.89 -2.41 -25.46
CA LYS A 311 11.23 -0.99 -25.47
C LYS A 311 10.82 -0.40 -26.81
N GLN A 312 10.14 0.73 -26.82
CA GLN A 312 9.52 1.28 -28.03
C GLN A 312 9.78 2.76 -28.20
N SER A 313 9.55 3.28 -29.38
CA SER A 313 9.65 4.70 -29.72
C SER A 313 8.44 5.14 -30.53
N GLN A 314 7.70 6.11 -29.99
CA GLN A 314 6.58 6.80 -30.66
C GLN A 314 5.55 5.84 -31.29
N ASP A 315 5.28 4.70 -30.67
CA ASP A 315 4.35 3.67 -31.14
C ASP A 315 4.67 3.11 -32.55
N LYS A 316 5.87 3.30 -33.05
CA LYS A 316 6.30 2.88 -34.39
C LYS A 316 7.31 1.75 -34.38
N VAL A 317 8.39 1.92 -33.63
CA VAL A 317 9.44 0.92 -33.50
C VAL A 317 9.37 0.31 -32.11
N ALA A 318 9.31 -1.00 -32.05
CA ALA A 318 9.38 -1.75 -30.80
C ALA A 318 10.46 -2.81 -30.88
N VAL A 319 11.27 -2.92 -29.84
CA VAL A 319 12.33 -3.90 -29.73
C VAL A 319 12.01 -4.84 -28.58
N LEU A 320 11.84 -6.11 -28.88
CA LEU A 320 11.79 -7.20 -27.92
C LEU A 320 13.22 -7.64 -27.60
N GLY A 321 13.60 -7.54 -26.36
CA GLY A 321 14.90 -7.96 -25.87
C GLY A 321 14.78 -8.81 -24.59
N TYR A 322 15.89 -9.30 -24.09
CA TYR A 322 15.95 -10.07 -22.84
C TYR A 322 17.25 -9.84 -22.08
N CYS A 323 17.25 -10.17 -20.78
CA CYS A 323 18.44 -10.07 -19.93
C CYS A 323 18.55 -11.26 -18.98
N LYS A 324 19.56 -12.10 -19.15
CA LYS A 324 19.75 -13.28 -18.28
C LYS A 324 20.15 -12.93 -16.84
N ASN A 325 20.94 -11.88 -16.68
CA ASN A 325 21.46 -11.43 -15.37
C ASN A 325 20.83 -10.10 -14.96
N TYR A 326 19.51 -10.02 -15.05
CA TYR A 326 18.74 -8.77 -14.90
C TYR A 326 18.95 -8.02 -13.58
N MET A 327 19.40 -8.66 -12.52
CA MET A 327 19.74 -7.97 -11.25
C MET A 327 21.21 -7.61 -11.10
N ASN A 328 22.03 -7.82 -12.12
CA ASN A 328 23.40 -7.33 -12.17
C ASN A 328 23.46 -6.00 -12.93
N THR A 329 23.82 -4.92 -12.27
CA THR A 329 23.89 -3.56 -12.85
C THR A 329 24.86 -3.41 -14.02
N SER A 330 25.82 -4.33 -14.14
CA SER A 330 26.81 -4.37 -15.24
C SER A 330 26.41 -5.33 -16.38
N ALA A 331 25.26 -6.04 -16.26
CA ALA A 331 24.85 -6.97 -17.29
C ALA A 331 24.33 -6.24 -18.52
N GLY A 332 24.70 -6.73 -19.68
CA GLY A 332 24.14 -6.30 -20.96
C GLY A 332 22.80 -6.99 -21.23
N VAL A 333 21.97 -6.32 -22.02
CA VAL A 333 20.75 -6.89 -22.57
C VAL A 333 21.00 -7.42 -23.97
N SER A 334 20.19 -8.39 -24.38
CA SER A 334 20.28 -9.01 -25.72
C SER A 334 19.06 -8.64 -26.56
N HIS A 335 19.28 -8.34 -27.80
CA HIS A 335 18.24 -8.16 -28.81
C HIS A 335 17.61 -9.50 -29.18
N PHE A 336 16.25 -9.52 -29.32
CA PHE A 336 15.53 -10.68 -29.79
C PHE A 336 14.90 -10.42 -31.17
N LYS A 337 13.98 -9.45 -31.26
CA LYS A 337 13.27 -9.10 -32.50
C LYS A 337 12.88 -7.62 -32.53
N THR A 338 12.90 -7.01 -33.71
CA THR A 338 12.49 -5.61 -33.92
C THR A 338 11.25 -5.55 -34.79
N PHE A 339 10.32 -4.68 -34.43
CA PHE A 339 9.08 -4.39 -35.14
C PHE A 339 9.10 -2.92 -35.55
N THR A 340 8.95 -2.65 -36.85
CA THR A 340 9.11 -1.29 -37.42
C THR A 340 7.83 -0.71 -38.00
N ASP A 341 6.77 -1.49 -38.03
CA ASP A 341 5.49 -1.20 -38.67
C ASP A 341 4.40 -0.68 -37.73
N GLY A 342 4.76 -0.42 -36.48
CA GLY A 342 3.79 -0.03 -35.44
C GLY A 342 2.90 -1.15 -34.93
N LEU A 343 3.20 -2.41 -35.27
CA LEU A 343 2.40 -3.58 -34.89
C LEU A 343 2.11 -3.66 -33.39
N LEU A 344 3.10 -3.36 -32.55
CA LEU A 344 2.98 -3.44 -31.09
C LEU A 344 2.43 -2.16 -30.46
N GLY A 345 2.27 -1.07 -31.22
CA GLY A 345 1.81 0.20 -30.68
C GLY A 345 2.59 0.62 -29.44
N HIS A 346 1.88 1.00 -28.39
CA HIS A 346 2.50 1.42 -27.12
C HIS A 346 3.04 0.26 -26.26
N ALA A 347 2.68 -0.98 -26.54
CA ALA A 347 3.14 -2.20 -25.85
C ALA A 347 3.04 -2.11 -24.30
N ASN A 348 1.87 -1.79 -23.79
CA ASN A 348 1.64 -1.47 -22.39
C ASN A 348 1.69 -2.64 -21.41
N GLY A 349 1.60 -3.88 -21.88
CA GLY A 349 1.61 -5.07 -21.04
C GLY A 349 1.98 -6.30 -21.82
N MET A 350 2.63 -7.24 -21.18
CA MET A 350 3.07 -8.49 -21.79
C MET A 350 2.96 -9.65 -20.81
N SER A 351 2.56 -10.82 -21.31
CA SER A 351 2.58 -12.06 -20.53
C SER A 351 3.05 -13.24 -21.39
N CYS A 352 3.96 -14.01 -20.85
CA CYS A 352 4.46 -15.23 -21.51
C CYS A 352 3.60 -16.44 -21.15
N PHE A 353 3.13 -17.18 -22.16
CA PHE A 353 2.37 -18.40 -21.98
C PHE A 353 2.63 -19.37 -23.15
N ASN A 354 2.93 -20.62 -22.82
CA ASN A 354 3.19 -21.68 -23.81
C ASN A 354 4.17 -21.27 -24.93
N GLY A 355 5.30 -20.65 -24.54
CA GLY A 355 6.34 -20.25 -25.48
C GLY A 355 5.98 -19.07 -26.38
N LYS A 356 4.91 -18.34 -26.07
CA LYS A 356 4.51 -17.11 -26.77
C LYS A 356 4.43 -15.95 -25.80
N PHE A 357 4.79 -14.75 -26.26
CA PHE A 357 4.62 -13.49 -25.57
C PHE A 357 3.36 -12.81 -26.11
N PHE A 358 2.36 -12.65 -25.27
CA PHE A 358 1.13 -11.93 -25.59
C PHE A 358 1.29 -10.48 -25.16
N VAL A 359 1.25 -9.57 -26.11
CA VAL A 359 1.54 -8.14 -25.92
C VAL A 359 0.28 -7.33 -26.20
N VAL A 360 -0.09 -6.46 -25.28
CA VAL A 360 -1.16 -5.48 -25.51
C VAL A 360 -0.63 -4.42 -26.46
N ALA A 361 -1.17 -4.41 -27.66
CA ALA A 361 -0.96 -3.38 -28.67
C ALA A 361 -2.10 -2.35 -28.65
N GLY A 362 -1.95 -1.25 -29.34
CA GLY A 362 -3.02 -0.25 -29.45
C GLY A 362 -4.32 -0.80 -30.07
N ASN A 363 -5.42 -0.04 -29.94
CA ASN A 363 -6.72 -0.36 -30.56
C ASN A 363 -7.31 -1.71 -30.16
N ASN A 364 -7.21 -2.06 -28.87
CA ASN A 364 -7.76 -3.31 -28.31
C ASN A 364 -7.23 -4.58 -28.99
N LYS A 365 -5.99 -4.54 -29.43
CA LYS A 365 -5.31 -5.69 -30.02
C LYS A 365 -4.34 -6.33 -29.03
N VAL A 366 -4.20 -7.65 -29.16
CA VAL A 366 -3.15 -8.43 -28.52
C VAL A 366 -2.35 -9.14 -29.60
N VAL A 367 -1.04 -8.97 -29.59
CA VAL A 367 -0.13 -9.62 -30.53
C VAL A 367 0.61 -10.74 -29.81
N ALA A 368 0.48 -11.95 -30.31
CA ALA A 368 1.24 -13.10 -29.83
C ALA A 368 2.52 -13.27 -30.65
N ILE A 369 3.65 -13.19 -29.98
CA ILE A 369 5.00 -13.32 -30.55
C ILE A 369 5.57 -14.65 -30.08
N SER A 370 5.96 -15.52 -31.02
CA SER A 370 6.62 -16.79 -30.67
C SER A 370 8.01 -16.59 -30.09
N SER A 371 8.41 -17.48 -29.18
CA SER A 371 9.80 -17.60 -28.76
C SER A 371 10.74 -18.12 -29.85
N ASN A 372 10.20 -18.60 -30.95
CA ASN A 372 10.92 -18.87 -32.21
C ASN A 372 10.85 -17.63 -33.10
N LYS A 373 12.00 -17.04 -33.44
CA LYS A 373 12.11 -15.79 -34.19
C LYS A 373 11.48 -15.86 -35.60
N GLU A 374 11.51 -17.06 -36.20
CA GLU A 374 11.07 -17.27 -37.58
C GLU A 374 9.55 -17.41 -37.71
N ASP A 375 8.85 -17.60 -36.59
CA ASP A 375 7.39 -17.71 -36.64
C ASP A 375 6.75 -16.31 -36.85
N GLU A 376 5.65 -16.30 -37.60
CA GLU A 376 4.85 -15.09 -37.78
C GLU A 376 4.06 -14.74 -36.48
N GLU A 377 3.85 -13.47 -36.26
CA GLU A 377 3.03 -12.95 -35.19
C GLU A 377 1.54 -13.19 -35.47
N ILE A 378 0.78 -13.45 -34.42
CA ILE A 378 -0.66 -13.58 -34.49
C ILE A 378 -1.31 -12.38 -33.83
N THR A 379 -2.10 -11.62 -34.55
CA THR A 379 -2.86 -10.49 -34.02
C THR A 379 -4.29 -10.89 -33.71
N TYR A 380 -4.69 -10.65 -32.46
CA TYR A 380 -6.05 -10.83 -31.97
C TYR A 380 -6.72 -9.45 -31.76
N THR A 381 -7.99 -9.36 -32.11
CA THR A 381 -8.83 -8.21 -31.77
C THR A 381 -9.73 -8.60 -30.60
N VAL A 382 -9.67 -7.84 -29.51
CA VAL A 382 -10.42 -8.11 -28.28
C VAL A 382 -11.63 -7.18 -28.19
N THR A 383 -12.79 -7.77 -27.95
CA THR A 383 -14.05 -7.03 -27.75
C THR A 383 -14.71 -7.48 -26.44
N PRO A 384 -15.26 -6.56 -25.63
CA PRO A 384 -15.93 -6.94 -24.40
C PRO A 384 -17.30 -7.57 -24.70
N ASN A 385 -17.72 -8.53 -23.87
CA ASN A 385 -19.03 -9.18 -24.02
C ASN A 385 -20.19 -8.38 -23.39
N ASP A 386 -19.88 -7.41 -22.54
CA ASP A 386 -20.84 -6.49 -21.93
C ASP A 386 -21.14 -5.26 -22.80
N ASN A 387 -20.65 -5.25 -24.06
CA ASN A 387 -20.80 -4.16 -25.01
C ASN A 387 -20.32 -2.79 -24.50
N ASP A 388 -19.36 -2.77 -23.57
CA ASP A 388 -18.74 -1.53 -23.08
C ASP A 388 -18.05 -0.79 -24.24
N LYS A 389 -18.68 0.29 -24.70
CA LYS A 389 -18.15 1.12 -25.79
C LYS A 389 -16.87 1.88 -25.40
N SER A 390 -16.62 2.00 -24.11
CA SER A 390 -15.44 2.66 -23.57
C SER A 390 -14.27 1.71 -23.33
N PHE A 391 -14.42 0.43 -23.69
CA PHE A 391 -13.36 -0.56 -23.48
C PHE A 391 -12.03 -0.13 -24.14
N ALA A 392 -10.99 0.01 -23.32
CA ALA A 392 -9.65 0.36 -23.76
C ALA A 392 -8.62 -0.54 -23.05
N LEU A 393 -8.14 -1.52 -23.78
CA LEU A 393 -7.20 -2.52 -23.27
C LEU A 393 -5.86 -1.88 -22.90
N LYS A 394 -5.41 -2.12 -21.67
CA LYS A 394 -4.17 -1.57 -21.13
C LYS A 394 -3.14 -2.62 -20.76
N ALA A 395 -3.54 -3.72 -20.13
CA ALA A 395 -2.61 -4.73 -19.61
C ALA A 395 -3.17 -6.16 -19.74
N ILE A 396 -2.27 -7.13 -19.68
CA ILE A 396 -2.57 -8.56 -19.80
C ILE A 396 -1.71 -9.36 -18.82
N ASN A 397 -2.31 -10.39 -18.23
CA ASN A 397 -1.56 -11.42 -17.54
C ASN A 397 -2.24 -12.79 -17.70
N TYR A 398 -1.48 -13.81 -18.08
CA TYR A 398 -1.96 -15.19 -18.16
C TYR A 398 -2.03 -15.86 -16.78
N PHE A 399 -2.58 -17.07 -16.74
CA PHE A 399 -2.68 -17.95 -15.56
C PHE A 399 -3.78 -17.64 -14.54
N TYR A 400 -4.82 -16.91 -14.95
CA TYR A 400 -6.01 -16.79 -14.09
C TYR A 400 -6.71 -18.14 -13.90
N GLU A 401 -6.97 -18.83 -15.00
CA GLU A 401 -7.43 -20.22 -15.09
C GLU A 401 -6.60 -20.90 -16.20
N ALA A 402 -6.62 -22.22 -16.28
CA ALA A 402 -5.90 -22.92 -17.35
C ALA A 402 -6.26 -22.32 -18.73
N ASN A 403 -5.24 -21.89 -19.47
CA ASN A 403 -5.34 -21.24 -20.79
C ASN A 403 -6.13 -19.90 -20.83
N THR A 404 -6.32 -19.25 -19.70
CA THR A 404 -7.10 -18.01 -19.63
C THR A 404 -6.23 -16.85 -19.17
N ALA A 405 -6.37 -15.70 -19.82
CA ALA A 405 -5.72 -14.44 -19.48
C ALA A 405 -6.67 -13.50 -18.76
N LEU A 406 -6.13 -12.74 -17.81
CA LEU A 406 -6.74 -11.53 -17.30
C LEU A 406 -6.35 -10.34 -18.17
N LEU A 407 -7.31 -9.48 -18.43
CA LEU A 407 -7.15 -8.25 -19.19
C LEU A 407 -7.60 -7.07 -18.33
N LEU A 408 -6.82 -6.01 -18.31
CA LEU A 408 -7.18 -4.74 -17.67
C LEU A 408 -7.59 -3.73 -18.75
N SER A 409 -8.80 -3.20 -18.62
CA SER A 409 -9.25 -2.02 -19.36
C SER A 409 -9.22 -0.79 -18.45
N VAL A 410 -8.66 0.31 -18.94
CA VAL A 410 -8.55 1.56 -18.21
C VAL A 410 -9.16 2.69 -19.02
N VAL A 411 -10.22 3.30 -18.49
CA VAL A 411 -10.90 4.44 -19.11
C VAL A 411 -11.23 5.46 -18.02
N ASP A 412 -10.77 6.68 -18.22
CA ASP A 412 -11.01 7.81 -17.30
C ASP A 412 -10.76 7.44 -15.81
N GLY A 413 -9.68 6.70 -15.57
CA GLY A 413 -9.32 6.24 -14.22
C GLY A 413 -10.14 5.06 -13.69
N THR A 414 -11.12 4.58 -14.44
CA THR A 414 -11.89 3.38 -14.09
C THR A 414 -11.17 2.13 -14.57
N LEU A 415 -10.92 1.20 -13.65
CA LEU A 415 -10.25 -0.06 -13.91
C LEU A 415 -11.27 -1.18 -14.01
N LYS A 416 -11.39 -1.80 -15.18
CA LYS A 416 -12.25 -2.97 -15.37
C LYS A 416 -11.41 -4.19 -15.72
N LEU A 417 -11.68 -5.29 -15.03
CA LEU A 417 -11.00 -6.55 -15.22
C LEU A 417 -11.88 -7.49 -16.05
N TYR A 418 -11.27 -8.09 -17.05
CA TYR A 418 -11.90 -9.07 -17.94
C TYR A 418 -11.08 -10.34 -17.97
N LYS A 419 -11.69 -11.43 -18.46
CA LYS A 419 -10.99 -12.66 -18.80
C LYS A 419 -11.27 -13.11 -20.22
N CYS A 420 -10.30 -13.73 -20.87
CA CYS A 420 -10.46 -14.34 -22.19
C CYS A 420 -9.46 -15.46 -22.41
N ALA A 421 -9.72 -16.29 -23.43
CA ALA A 421 -8.77 -17.26 -23.96
C ALA A 421 -8.39 -16.87 -25.38
N PHE A 422 -7.10 -16.96 -25.72
CA PHE A 422 -6.59 -16.76 -27.06
C PHE A 422 -6.35 -18.13 -27.73
N GLU A 423 -7.31 -18.52 -28.52
CA GLU A 423 -7.27 -19.80 -29.26
C GLU A 423 -7.10 -19.56 -30.76
N ASN A 424 -7.86 -20.27 -31.58
CA ASN A 424 -7.73 -20.20 -33.03
C ASN A 424 -8.44 -19.00 -33.66
N GLU A 425 -9.38 -18.39 -32.99
CA GLU A 425 -10.14 -17.26 -33.50
C GLU A 425 -9.40 -15.93 -33.24
N LYS A 426 -9.23 -15.14 -34.32
CA LYS A 426 -8.57 -13.82 -34.22
C LYS A 426 -9.45 -12.74 -33.60
N ASN A 427 -10.77 -12.91 -33.56
CA ASN A 427 -11.70 -12.03 -32.86
C ASN A 427 -12.11 -12.67 -31.53
N VAL A 428 -11.61 -12.13 -30.44
CA VAL A 428 -11.76 -12.72 -29.11
C VAL A 428 -12.74 -11.89 -28.29
N LYS A 429 -13.67 -12.55 -27.63
CA LYS A 429 -14.57 -11.91 -26.68
C LYS A 429 -14.01 -12.01 -25.25
N ALA A 430 -13.86 -10.86 -24.60
CA ALA A 430 -13.47 -10.78 -23.21
C ALA A 430 -14.69 -10.70 -22.30
N THR A 431 -14.73 -11.54 -21.28
CA THR A 431 -15.82 -11.59 -20.30
C THR A 431 -15.51 -10.67 -19.12
N TYR A 432 -16.41 -9.72 -18.85
CA TYR A 432 -16.30 -8.82 -17.70
C TYR A 432 -16.32 -9.60 -16.38
N LEU A 433 -15.37 -9.32 -15.51
CA LEU A 433 -15.26 -9.88 -14.17
C LEU A 433 -15.70 -8.89 -13.10
N CYS A 434 -15.02 -7.76 -13.02
CA CYS A 434 -15.25 -6.77 -11.96
C CYS A 434 -14.64 -5.41 -12.30
N THR A 435 -15.04 -4.42 -11.50
CA THR A 435 -14.37 -3.12 -11.45
C THR A 435 -13.43 -3.10 -10.25
N LEU A 436 -12.17 -2.76 -10.48
CA LEU A 436 -11.18 -2.57 -9.44
C LEU A 436 -11.24 -1.14 -8.93
N ILE A 437 -11.39 -0.97 -7.63
CA ILE A 437 -11.35 0.34 -6.99
C ILE A 437 -9.87 0.70 -6.78
N ASN A 438 -9.41 1.77 -7.42
CA ASN A 438 -7.98 2.11 -7.45
C ASN A 438 -7.51 3.04 -6.33
N ALA A 439 -8.36 3.32 -5.36
CA ALA A 439 -8.03 4.18 -4.21
C ALA A 439 -7.46 5.57 -4.60
N GLY A 440 -7.91 6.13 -5.74
CA GLY A 440 -7.48 7.45 -6.21
C GLY A 440 -6.07 7.48 -6.83
N GLN A 441 -5.51 6.35 -7.21
CA GLN A 441 -4.22 6.31 -7.91
C GLN A 441 -4.38 6.81 -9.36
N PRO A 442 -3.45 7.64 -9.85
CA PRO A 442 -3.70 8.39 -11.07
C PRO A 442 -3.61 7.57 -12.36
N THR A 443 -2.67 6.65 -12.47
CA THR A 443 -2.43 5.92 -13.73
C THR A 443 -2.06 4.48 -13.46
N SER A 444 -2.86 3.54 -13.95
CA SER A 444 -2.54 2.12 -13.92
C SER A 444 -1.72 1.75 -15.15
N GLN A 445 -0.60 1.09 -14.94
CA GLN A 445 0.32 0.71 -16.01
C GLN A 445 0.20 -0.76 -16.39
N ASP A 446 0.24 -1.66 -15.42
CA ASP A 446 0.29 -3.09 -15.69
C ASP A 446 -0.37 -3.91 -14.59
N ILE A 447 -0.67 -5.16 -14.89
CA ILE A 447 -1.16 -6.16 -13.95
C ILE A 447 -0.24 -7.37 -13.91
N PHE A 448 -0.14 -7.98 -12.74
CA PHE A 448 0.47 -9.28 -12.54
C PHE A 448 -0.45 -10.13 -11.66
N TYR A 449 -0.75 -11.34 -12.12
CA TYR A 449 -1.56 -12.31 -11.37
C TYR A 449 -0.79 -13.58 -11.07
N HIS A 450 -0.94 -14.05 -9.86
CA HIS A 450 -0.46 -15.36 -9.46
C HIS A 450 -1.56 -16.07 -8.65
N ASN A 451 -1.84 -17.33 -8.96
CA ASN A 451 -2.97 -18.08 -8.37
C ASN A 451 -2.95 -18.17 -6.84
N LYS A 452 -1.76 -18.12 -6.23
CA LYS A 452 -1.59 -18.11 -4.77
C LYS A 452 -1.45 -16.71 -4.18
N LEU A 453 -0.86 -15.77 -4.92
CA LEU A 453 -0.53 -14.43 -4.42
C LEU A 453 -1.62 -13.39 -4.71
N GLY A 454 -2.49 -13.63 -5.67
CA GLY A 454 -3.53 -12.71 -6.09
C GLY A 454 -3.13 -11.80 -7.23
N LEU A 455 -3.87 -10.72 -7.41
CA LEU A 455 -3.68 -9.74 -8.47
C LEU A 455 -2.93 -8.51 -7.93
N PHE A 456 -1.88 -8.12 -8.65
CA PHE A 456 -1.16 -6.88 -8.42
C PHE A 456 -1.43 -5.91 -9.58
N VAL A 457 -1.68 -4.65 -9.25
CA VAL A 457 -1.82 -3.57 -10.22
C VAL A 457 -0.72 -2.55 -9.95
N GLY A 458 0.19 -2.40 -10.91
CA GLY A 458 1.21 -1.36 -10.89
C GLY A 458 0.62 -0.03 -11.35
N THR A 459 0.83 1.02 -10.58
CA THR A 459 0.42 2.37 -10.93
C THR A 459 1.61 3.29 -10.92
N SER A 460 1.64 4.23 -11.84
CA SER A 460 2.61 5.32 -11.84
C SER A 460 1.92 6.65 -11.63
N ASN A 461 2.69 7.63 -11.18
CA ASN A 461 2.21 8.99 -11.13
C ASN A 461 2.49 9.66 -12.48
N PRO A 462 1.49 10.27 -13.14
CA PRO A 462 1.69 10.82 -14.49
C PRO A 462 2.78 11.88 -14.50
N HIS A 463 3.69 11.75 -15.46
CA HIS A 463 4.87 12.60 -15.58
C HIS A 463 4.59 14.01 -16.06
N ASN A 464 3.50 14.28 -16.73
CA ASN A 464 3.27 15.60 -17.29
C ASN A 464 1.79 15.94 -17.29
N VAL A 465 1.45 16.86 -16.45
CA VAL A 465 0.40 17.80 -16.82
C VAL A 465 1.02 18.74 -17.84
N SER A 466 0.51 18.74 -19.05
CA SER A 466 0.92 19.59 -20.16
C SER A 466 1.26 21.01 -19.69
N GLY A 467 2.51 21.43 -19.88
CA GLY A 467 2.98 22.78 -19.61
C GLY A 467 3.73 23.00 -18.30
N VAL A 468 3.93 21.99 -17.46
CA VAL A 468 4.73 22.12 -16.24
C VAL A 468 5.99 21.27 -16.34
N THR A 469 7.06 21.90 -16.71
CA THR A 469 8.41 21.35 -16.57
C THR A 469 8.78 21.29 -15.11
N THR A 470 8.16 20.43 -14.30
CA THR A 470 8.72 20.19 -12.97
C THR A 470 7.92 19.19 -12.15
N LYS A 471 8.66 18.43 -11.45
CA LYS A 471 8.31 17.51 -10.38
C LYS A 471 7.60 16.27 -10.86
N ILE A 472 8.39 15.46 -11.37
CA ILE A 472 8.29 14.04 -11.27
C ILE A 472 7.98 13.71 -9.83
N THR A 473 6.75 13.37 -9.58
CA THR A 473 6.40 12.76 -8.32
C THR A 473 6.85 11.32 -8.40
N THR A 474 7.79 11.00 -7.58
CA THR A 474 8.48 9.71 -7.50
C THR A 474 7.62 8.60 -6.87
N LYS A 475 6.29 8.77 -6.87
CA LYS A 475 5.39 7.84 -6.19
C LYS A 475 4.78 6.88 -7.17
N ASN A 476 5.37 5.71 -7.23
CA ASN A 476 4.78 4.56 -7.87
C ASN A 476 4.10 3.69 -6.80
N THR A 477 3.00 3.06 -7.15
CA THR A 477 2.22 2.26 -6.21
C THR A 477 2.00 0.88 -6.78
N LEU A 478 2.05 -0.12 -5.94
CA LEU A 478 1.64 -1.47 -6.23
C LEU A 478 0.43 -1.81 -5.37
N LEU A 479 -0.73 -2.00 -6.00
CA LEU A 479 -1.97 -2.38 -5.33
C LEU A 479 -2.18 -3.89 -5.43
N HIS A 480 -2.64 -4.50 -4.35
CA HIS A 480 -2.97 -5.92 -4.29
C HIS A 480 -4.47 -6.13 -4.15
N TYR A 481 -5.02 -7.05 -4.96
CA TYR A 481 -6.42 -7.45 -4.95
C TYR A 481 -6.55 -8.96 -4.79
N ASN A 482 -7.49 -9.38 -3.94
CA ASN A 482 -7.83 -10.78 -3.78
C ASN A 482 -9.09 -11.12 -4.58
N LEU A 483 -8.93 -11.76 -5.74
CA LEU A 483 -10.05 -12.12 -6.62
C LEU A 483 -11.03 -13.12 -5.97
N LYS A 484 -10.62 -13.85 -4.94
CA LYS A 484 -11.50 -14.76 -4.18
C LYS A 484 -12.57 -14.02 -3.36
N LYS A 485 -12.39 -12.71 -3.14
CA LYS A 485 -13.36 -11.84 -2.45
C LYS A 485 -14.38 -11.22 -3.39
N LEU A 486 -14.32 -11.53 -4.66
CA LEU A 486 -15.29 -11.01 -5.63
C LEU A 486 -16.68 -11.56 -5.32
N ASP A 487 -17.63 -10.68 -5.14
CA ASP A 487 -19.03 -10.96 -4.89
C ASP A 487 -19.95 -10.44 -6.01
N ASP A 488 -21.24 -10.53 -5.81
CA ASP A 488 -22.24 -10.13 -6.80
C ASP A 488 -22.24 -8.62 -7.10
N SER A 489 -21.65 -7.79 -6.24
CA SER A 489 -21.49 -6.35 -6.51
C SER A 489 -20.54 -6.08 -7.66
N LYS A 490 -19.64 -7.03 -7.94
CA LYS A 490 -18.55 -6.90 -8.92
C LYS A 490 -17.67 -5.69 -8.70
N LEU A 491 -17.56 -5.23 -7.45
CA LEU A 491 -16.63 -4.20 -7.01
C LEU A 491 -15.55 -4.85 -6.16
N LEU A 492 -14.30 -4.68 -6.52
CA LEU A 492 -13.18 -5.24 -5.78
C LEU A 492 -12.27 -4.13 -5.27
N TYR A 493 -12.13 -4.08 -3.96
CA TYR A 493 -11.24 -3.13 -3.28
C TYR A 493 -9.85 -3.74 -3.11
N PRO A 494 -8.77 -2.93 -3.17
CA PRO A 494 -7.45 -3.45 -2.87
C PRO A 494 -7.36 -3.85 -1.40
N ASP A 495 -6.74 -5.00 -1.15
CA ASP A 495 -6.47 -5.46 0.22
C ASP A 495 -5.38 -4.62 0.87
N PHE A 496 -4.35 -4.28 0.11
CA PHE A 496 -3.25 -3.45 0.53
C PHE A 496 -2.57 -2.80 -0.69
N GLY A 497 -1.73 -1.83 -0.43
CA GLY A 497 -0.88 -1.21 -1.43
C GLY A 497 0.46 -0.81 -0.84
N PHE A 498 1.46 -0.72 -1.72
CA PHE A 498 2.78 -0.25 -1.40
C PHE A 498 3.08 1.01 -2.20
N VAL A 499 3.54 2.05 -1.53
CA VAL A 499 4.21 3.17 -2.20
C VAL A 499 5.68 2.80 -2.34
N THR A 500 6.19 2.92 -3.54
CA THR A 500 7.60 2.66 -3.80
C THR A 500 8.39 3.95 -3.75
N ASP A 501 9.30 4.02 -2.80
CA ASP A 501 10.30 5.08 -2.76
C ASP A 501 11.44 4.72 -3.71
N ILE A 502 11.75 5.63 -4.63
CA ILE A 502 12.94 5.46 -5.47
C ILE A 502 14.21 5.66 -4.63
N PRO A 503 15.30 4.99 -4.98
CA PRO A 503 16.60 5.30 -4.43
C PRO A 503 16.94 6.77 -4.69
N ALA A 504 17.53 7.45 -3.71
CA ALA A 504 17.94 8.84 -3.90
C ALA A 504 18.96 8.99 -5.02
N LYS A 505 19.79 7.96 -5.22
CA LYS A 505 20.88 7.93 -6.20
C LYS A 505 20.95 6.58 -6.90
N ASP A 506 21.43 6.60 -8.13
CA ASP A 506 21.78 5.40 -8.89
C ASP A 506 23.10 4.76 -8.40
N ALA A 507 23.48 3.65 -9.02
CA ALA A 507 24.71 2.92 -8.68
C ALA A 507 26.00 3.74 -8.92
N GLN A 508 25.94 4.81 -9.71
CA GLN A 508 27.04 5.74 -9.98
C GLN A 508 26.98 7.00 -9.12
N GLY A 509 26.08 7.06 -8.14
CA GLY A 509 25.91 8.18 -7.23
C GLY A 509 25.18 9.37 -7.81
N ARG A 510 24.56 9.26 -9.00
CA ARG A 510 23.82 10.34 -9.65
C ARG A 510 22.38 10.40 -9.11
N THR A 511 21.83 11.60 -8.94
CA THR A 511 20.49 11.81 -8.41
C THR A 511 19.43 11.50 -9.48
N TYR A 512 18.42 10.69 -9.14
CA TYR A 512 17.28 10.47 -10.01
C TYR A 512 16.49 11.76 -10.22
N ASN A 513 16.16 12.03 -11.49
CA ASN A 513 15.29 13.11 -11.88
C ASN A 513 13.88 12.62 -12.18
N SER A 514 13.73 11.41 -12.75
CA SER A 514 12.45 10.74 -12.98
C SER A 514 12.52 9.25 -12.73
N PHE A 515 11.38 8.69 -12.37
CA PHE A 515 11.24 7.27 -12.09
C PHE A 515 9.78 6.85 -12.28
N GLU A 516 9.49 6.10 -13.31
CA GLU A 516 8.14 5.63 -13.65
C GLU A 516 8.09 4.12 -13.73
N LEU A 517 7.23 3.53 -12.88
CA LEU A 517 6.92 2.12 -12.93
C LEU A 517 6.07 1.82 -14.18
N GLU A 518 6.54 0.94 -15.05
CA GLU A 518 5.83 0.56 -16.26
C GLU A 518 5.21 -0.83 -16.18
N SER A 519 5.94 -1.80 -15.64
CA SER A 519 5.48 -3.19 -15.60
C SER A 519 6.09 -3.95 -14.44
N VAL A 520 5.38 -4.97 -13.98
CA VAL A 520 5.78 -5.83 -12.86
C VAL A 520 5.64 -7.31 -13.21
N ALA A 521 6.55 -8.12 -12.70
CA ALA A 521 6.53 -9.57 -12.84
C ALA A 521 7.18 -10.23 -11.62
N LEU A 522 6.90 -11.51 -11.41
CA LEU A 522 7.51 -12.31 -10.35
C LEU A 522 8.56 -13.24 -10.94
N ASP A 523 9.75 -13.26 -10.35
CA ASP A 523 10.79 -14.21 -10.74
C ASP A 523 10.61 -15.58 -10.05
N GLN A 524 11.41 -16.57 -10.43
CA GLN A 524 11.34 -17.93 -9.86
C GLN A 524 11.70 -17.98 -8.37
N ASN A 525 12.37 -16.96 -7.84
CA ASN A 525 12.72 -16.83 -6.41
C ASN A 525 11.65 -16.05 -5.63
N ASN A 526 10.48 -15.85 -6.22
CA ASN A 526 9.37 -15.08 -5.66
C ASN A 526 9.72 -13.63 -5.33
N LYS A 527 10.68 -13.06 -6.06
CA LYS A 527 11.02 -11.64 -5.99
C LYS A 527 10.19 -10.86 -6.98
N LEU A 528 9.61 -9.75 -6.55
CA LEU A 528 8.88 -8.86 -7.42
C LEU A 528 9.86 -7.98 -8.19
N ILE A 529 9.85 -8.11 -9.50
CA ILE A 529 10.70 -7.40 -10.45
C ILE A 529 9.85 -6.39 -11.20
N ALA A 530 10.35 -5.18 -11.33
CA ALA A 530 9.75 -4.13 -12.12
C ALA A 530 10.67 -3.71 -13.28
N VAL A 531 10.08 -3.23 -14.35
CA VAL A 531 10.79 -2.39 -15.32
C VAL A 531 10.30 -0.97 -15.19
N CYS A 532 11.22 -0.02 -15.21
CA CYS A 532 10.93 1.39 -15.00
C CYS A 532 11.63 2.25 -16.05
N ASN A 533 10.92 3.30 -16.49
CA ASN A 533 11.55 4.41 -17.18
C ASN A 533 12.15 5.34 -16.12
N ALA A 534 13.45 5.57 -16.22
CA ALA A 534 14.14 6.39 -15.24
C ALA A 534 15.20 7.25 -15.93
N ASN A 535 15.45 8.44 -15.39
CA ASN A 535 16.60 9.22 -15.76
C ASN A 535 17.24 9.87 -14.54
N VAL A 536 18.52 10.16 -14.67
CA VAL A 536 19.34 10.78 -13.63
C VAL A 536 19.93 12.10 -14.12
N LYS A 537 20.22 12.99 -13.20
CA LYS A 537 20.98 14.21 -13.49
C LYS A 537 22.40 13.82 -13.90
N ASP A 538 22.81 14.25 -15.07
CA ASP A 538 24.13 14.00 -15.62
C ASP A 538 24.63 15.23 -16.40
N ALA A 539 25.59 15.96 -15.81
CA ALA A 539 26.14 17.18 -16.39
C ALA A 539 26.93 16.93 -17.68
N THR A 540 27.30 15.70 -17.99
CA THR A 540 28.03 15.33 -19.21
C THR A 540 27.12 15.12 -20.42
N HIS A 541 25.79 14.98 -20.17
CA HIS A 541 24.78 14.83 -21.22
C HIS A 541 24.29 16.20 -21.70
N THR A 542 24.06 16.32 -23.01
CA THR A 542 23.59 17.56 -23.64
C THR A 542 22.28 18.09 -23.07
N SER A 543 21.41 17.19 -22.63
CA SER A 543 20.14 17.53 -21.93
C SER A 543 20.28 17.70 -20.42
N GLY A 544 21.46 17.46 -19.84
CA GLY A 544 21.66 17.39 -18.40
C GLY A 544 21.05 16.15 -17.74
N LEU A 545 20.52 15.21 -18.52
CA LEU A 545 19.85 13.98 -18.07
C LEU A 545 20.34 12.78 -18.86
N ALA A 546 20.59 11.68 -18.16
CA ALA A 546 20.93 10.40 -18.77
C ALA A 546 19.82 9.38 -18.49
N SER A 547 19.41 8.63 -19.52
CA SER A 547 18.47 7.51 -19.35
C SER A 547 19.09 6.39 -18.51
N THR A 548 18.34 5.90 -17.55
CA THR A 548 18.68 4.76 -16.69
C THR A 548 17.54 3.75 -16.63
N ASP A 549 16.72 3.70 -17.67
CA ASP A 549 15.68 2.70 -17.82
C ASP A 549 16.24 1.30 -17.57
N GLY A 550 15.49 0.46 -16.86
CA GLY A 550 16.01 -0.85 -16.57
C GLY A 550 15.14 -1.70 -15.65
N PHE A 551 15.76 -2.75 -15.15
CA PHE A 551 15.19 -3.67 -14.18
C PHE A 551 15.43 -3.18 -12.76
N PHE A 552 14.42 -3.36 -11.92
CA PHE A 552 14.47 -3.05 -10.50
C PHE A 552 13.80 -4.17 -9.71
N GLN A 553 14.32 -4.47 -8.55
CA GLN A 553 13.73 -5.42 -7.63
C GLN A 553 13.21 -4.68 -6.39
N TYR A 554 12.01 -5.01 -5.93
CA TYR A 554 11.54 -4.55 -4.63
C TYR A 554 12.39 -5.13 -3.51
N ASN A 555 13.00 -4.29 -2.67
CA ASN A 555 14.02 -4.71 -1.71
C ASN A 555 13.50 -5.65 -0.62
N THR A 556 12.25 -5.53 -0.23
CA THR A 556 11.72 -6.15 0.99
C THR A 556 10.48 -7.02 0.76
N LEU A 557 9.96 -7.07 -0.46
CA LEU A 557 8.84 -7.93 -0.79
C LEU A 557 9.34 -9.28 -1.27
N GLU A 558 9.26 -10.27 -0.40
CA GLU A 558 9.41 -11.66 -0.73
C GLU A 558 8.04 -12.33 -0.60
N PHE A 559 7.55 -12.91 -1.70
CA PHE A 559 6.35 -13.72 -1.67
C PHE A 559 6.76 -15.19 -1.63
N ILE A 560 6.34 -15.91 -0.61
CA ILE A 560 6.56 -17.36 -0.56
C ILE A 560 5.32 -18.02 -1.15
N THR A 561 5.52 -18.81 -2.16
CA THR A 561 4.56 -19.79 -2.62
C THR A 561 4.70 -21.02 -1.73
N ALA A 562 3.68 -21.31 -0.94
CA ALA A 562 3.64 -22.56 -0.19
C ALA A 562 3.56 -23.77 -1.12
#